data_05785f6b036be1ad9b3bb4ccada470d6
#
_entry.id   05785f6b036be1ad9b3bb4ccada470d6
#
_cell.length_a   1.000
_cell.length_b   1.000
_cell.length_c   1.000
_cell.angle_alpha   90.00
_cell.angle_beta   90.00
_cell.angle_gamma   90.00
#
_symmetry.space_group_name_H-M   'P 1'
#
loop_
_entity.id
_entity.type
_entity.pdbx_description
1 polymer ?
#
loop_
_entity_poly.entity_id
_entity_poly.type
_entity_poly.pdbx_seq_one_letter_code
_entity_poly.pdbx_strand_id
1 'polypeptide(L)'
;MYKKQTNRQLTIYDFDQPLGLTMNPENRWVKKADSIPWSVIEDKYAALFNSDRGNIAKPVRMALGALIIQSEFQYADTEVVNQIRENPYLQYFVGLPSYKDEKPFDASSMVHFRKRLSSEILIEINELILKPIEDGADDSQADDNDNSDDNDASGSKNEGTLILDATCAPSEIKFPQDTELLNECREKLEGIIDVICEANHLPKPRTYRKMARRDYLNIARKKKKSGKQIRKAIGKQLNYIRRDLGYIDAFMEQGYTLRAKQVDLLGTLRKLYEQQLYMHTSRTHKVQDRIVSISQPFIRPIVRGKAKNPVEFGAKLDMSITNGYARIEKISFDAYNESECLIVAVERYKERMGVYPERVLADKIYRNRTNLSYCKELGIRLSGPSLGRPKKDQKIDKKQEYSDNCDRVEVERGFSLAKRKFGLRLIRTRLEETSLCVIALSILTMNLSKVSLRIFLTLIQWMSLPRIEPLVNP
;
A
#
# COMPACT_ATOMS: atom_id res chain seq x y z
N MET A 1 -22.62 12.26 -8.57
CA MET A 1 -23.38 13.04 -7.56
C MET A 1 -23.17 12.41 -6.18
N TYR A 2 -22.96 13.22 -5.15
CA TYR A 2 -22.88 12.76 -3.76
C TYR A 2 -23.87 13.53 -2.90
N LYS A 3 -24.61 12.83 -2.04
CA LYS A 3 -25.46 13.45 -1.02
C LYS A 3 -24.78 13.23 0.32
N LYS A 4 -24.22 14.31 0.88
CA LYS A 4 -23.62 14.30 2.21
C LYS A 4 -24.65 13.84 3.22
N GLN A 5 -24.27 12.88 4.07
CA GLN A 5 -25.12 12.47 5.18
C GLN A 5 -25.05 13.51 6.30
N THR A 6 -26.17 13.75 6.98
CA THR A 6 -26.22 14.62 8.14
C THR A 6 -25.22 14.14 9.20
N ASN A 7 -24.50 15.10 9.81
CA ASN A 7 -23.36 14.92 10.70
C ASN A 7 -23.62 14.11 12.00
N ARG A 8 -24.62 13.27 12.05
CA ARG A 8 -24.87 12.43 13.21
C ARG A 8 -24.13 11.12 13.10
N GLN A 9 -23.16 10.90 13.98
CA GLN A 9 -22.53 9.60 14.12
C GLN A 9 -23.58 8.59 14.60
N LEU A 10 -23.86 7.57 13.80
CA LEU A 10 -24.82 6.52 14.11
C LEU A 10 -24.30 5.72 15.30
N THR A 11 -25.06 5.69 16.40
CA THR A 11 -24.77 4.88 17.57
C THR A 11 -25.45 3.51 17.48
N ILE A 12 -25.04 2.56 18.31
CA ILE A 12 -25.65 1.22 18.34
C ILE A 12 -27.14 1.29 18.68
N TYR A 13 -27.57 2.29 19.43
CA TYR A 13 -28.97 2.50 19.83
C TYR A 13 -29.83 3.07 18.69
N ASP A 14 -29.22 3.66 17.68
CA ASP A 14 -29.90 4.16 16.48
C ASP A 14 -30.09 3.06 15.41
N PHE A 15 -29.51 1.87 15.62
CA PHE A 15 -29.60 0.75 14.67
C PHE A 15 -30.82 -0.10 14.98
N ASP A 16 -31.79 -0.15 14.05
CA ASP A 16 -32.99 -0.96 14.18
C ASP A 16 -32.68 -2.45 13.92
N GLN A 17 -32.93 -3.27 14.91
CA GLN A 17 -32.55 -4.68 14.97
C GLN A 17 -33.72 -5.59 14.64
N PRO A 18 -33.49 -6.73 13.94
CA PRO A 18 -34.53 -7.65 13.62
C PRO A 18 -34.98 -8.43 14.91
N LEU A 19 -36.28 -8.72 15.00
CA LEU A 19 -36.85 -9.63 16.00
C LEU A 19 -36.56 -9.25 17.48
N GLY A 20 -36.34 -7.97 17.79
CA GLY A 20 -36.06 -7.51 19.15
C GLY A 20 -34.72 -7.97 19.74
N LEU A 21 -33.79 -8.43 18.90
CA LEU A 21 -32.44 -8.77 19.34
C LEU A 21 -31.69 -7.49 19.78
N THR A 22 -30.96 -7.58 20.89
CA THR A 22 -30.12 -6.47 21.37
C THR A 22 -28.69 -6.73 20.97
N MET A 23 -28.08 -5.83 20.16
CA MET A 23 -26.68 -5.91 19.81
C MET A 23 -25.80 -5.65 21.02
N ASN A 24 -24.70 -6.41 21.14
CA ASN A 24 -23.75 -6.23 22.21
C ASN A 24 -22.84 -5.01 21.92
N PRO A 25 -22.86 -3.94 22.77
CA PRO A 25 -21.99 -2.76 22.61
C PRO A 25 -20.51 -3.11 22.66
N GLU A 26 -20.15 -4.18 23.38
CA GLU A 26 -18.77 -4.63 23.53
C GLU A 26 -18.22 -5.39 22.29
N ASN A 27 -19.06 -5.58 21.25
CA ASN A 27 -18.62 -6.22 20.02
C ASN A 27 -17.50 -5.40 19.35
N ARG A 28 -16.48 -6.11 18.87
CA ARG A 28 -15.30 -5.48 18.21
C ARG A 28 -15.65 -4.55 17.06
N TRP A 29 -16.73 -4.80 16.31
CA TRP A 29 -17.15 -3.96 15.19
C TRP A 29 -17.85 -2.69 15.65
N VAL A 30 -18.56 -2.75 16.78
CA VAL A 30 -19.14 -1.56 17.43
C VAL A 30 -18.01 -0.66 17.93
N LYS A 31 -17.11 -1.19 18.75
CA LYS A 31 -15.93 -0.44 19.24
C LYS A 31 -15.07 0.14 18.11
N LYS A 32 -14.90 -0.62 17.03
CA LYS A 32 -14.17 -0.14 15.85
C LYS A 32 -14.92 1.00 15.13
N ALA A 33 -16.25 0.92 15.04
CA ALA A 33 -17.06 2.01 14.49
C ALA A 33 -16.91 3.28 15.30
N ASP A 34 -16.89 3.17 16.61
CA ASP A 34 -16.79 4.31 17.54
C ASP A 34 -15.40 4.96 17.52
N SER A 35 -14.34 4.18 17.22
CA SER A 35 -12.96 4.69 17.11
C SER A 35 -12.65 5.44 15.81
N ILE A 36 -13.58 5.48 14.85
CA ILE A 36 -13.39 6.14 13.55
C ILE A 36 -14.17 7.46 13.53
N PRO A 37 -13.50 8.61 13.25
CA PRO A 37 -14.16 9.92 13.20
C PRO A 37 -14.92 10.11 11.87
N TRP A 38 -16.04 9.38 11.70
CA TRP A 38 -16.80 9.32 10.46
C TRP A 38 -17.24 10.68 9.92
N SER A 39 -17.61 11.62 10.80
CA SER A 39 -18.07 12.95 10.40
C SER A 39 -16.98 13.75 9.68
N VAL A 40 -15.75 13.71 10.19
CA VAL A 40 -14.59 14.39 9.58
C VAL A 40 -14.21 13.75 8.25
N ILE A 41 -14.27 12.41 8.20
CA ILE A 41 -13.98 11.64 6.98
C ILE A 41 -15.05 11.90 5.90
N GLU A 42 -16.33 12.06 6.30
CA GLU A 42 -17.43 12.39 5.40
C GLU A 42 -17.19 13.72 4.68
N ASP A 43 -16.70 14.74 5.40
CA ASP A 43 -16.40 16.04 4.80
C ASP A 43 -15.31 15.96 3.74
N LYS A 44 -14.24 15.25 4.03
CA LYS A 44 -13.16 14.99 3.07
C LYS A 44 -13.64 14.19 1.85
N TYR A 45 -14.44 13.15 2.08
CA TYR A 45 -14.95 12.32 0.99
C TYR A 45 -15.95 13.08 0.11
N ALA A 46 -16.82 13.92 0.69
CA ALA A 46 -17.76 14.74 -0.05
C ALA A 46 -17.06 15.71 -1.01
N ALA A 47 -15.91 16.26 -0.61
CA ALA A 47 -15.10 17.17 -1.43
C ALA A 47 -14.55 16.53 -2.72
N LEU A 48 -14.50 15.19 -2.80
CA LEU A 48 -14.04 14.47 -4.00
C LEU A 48 -15.06 14.49 -5.15
N PHE A 49 -16.28 14.96 -4.92
CA PHE A 49 -17.34 14.90 -5.90
C PHE A 49 -17.64 16.29 -6.48
N ASN A 50 -17.17 16.52 -7.69
CA ASN A 50 -17.29 17.80 -8.40
C ASN A 50 -18.52 17.89 -9.30
N SER A 51 -19.42 16.88 -9.31
CA SER A 51 -20.54 16.80 -10.23
C SER A 51 -21.86 16.48 -9.53
N ASP A 52 -22.87 17.27 -9.82
CA ASP A 52 -24.27 17.03 -9.38
C ASP A 52 -25.06 16.11 -10.32
N ARG A 53 -24.41 15.53 -11.32
CA ARG A 53 -25.03 14.64 -12.31
C ARG A 53 -24.57 13.19 -12.10
N GLY A 54 -25.45 12.26 -12.45
CA GLY A 54 -25.20 10.82 -12.41
C GLY A 54 -25.80 10.12 -11.17
N ASN A 55 -25.52 8.83 -11.02
CA ASN A 55 -26.00 8.03 -9.90
C ASN A 55 -25.44 8.51 -8.56
N ILE A 56 -26.26 8.44 -7.50
CA ILE A 56 -25.85 8.79 -6.15
C ILE A 56 -24.78 7.80 -5.69
N ALA A 57 -23.63 8.33 -5.29
CA ALA A 57 -22.56 7.52 -4.73
C ALA A 57 -22.92 7.04 -3.31
N LYS A 58 -22.42 5.87 -2.95
CA LYS A 58 -22.60 5.32 -1.59
C LYS A 58 -21.86 6.17 -0.56
N PRO A 59 -22.37 6.27 0.68
CA PRO A 59 -21.74 7.02 1.77
C PRO A 59 -20.32 6.55 2.05
N VAL A 60 -19.45 7.43 2.57
CA VAL A 60 -18.06 7.09 2.89
C VAL A 60 -17.98 5.97 3.93
N ARG A 61 -18.85 5.97 4.93
CA ARG A 61 -18.89 4.94 5.97
C ARG A 61 -19.14 3.55 5.36
N MET A 62 -19.98 3.47 4.32
CA MET A 62 -20.19 2.22 3.57
C MET A 62 -18.97 1.86 2.71
N ALA A 63 -18.40 2.82 1.99
CA ALA A 63 -17.26 2.58 1.10
C ALA A 63 -15.99 2.19 1.89
N LEU A 64 -15.59 2.99 2.86
CA LEU A 64 -14.43 2.73 3.70
C LEU A 64 -14.64 1.52 4.61
N GLY A 65 -15.83 1.38 5.22
CA GLY A 65 -16.16 0.25 6.07
C GLY A 65 -16.07 -1.09 5.32
N ALA A 66 -16.60 -1.17 4.10
CA ALA A 66 -16.49 -2.38 3.27
C ALA A 66 -15.03 -2.71 2.94
N LEU A 67 -14.19 -1.71 2.66
CA LEU A 67 -12.76 -1.91 2.41
C LEU A 67 -12.02 -2.38 3.67
N ILE A 68 -12.35 -1.84 4.85
CA ILE A 68 -11.77 -2.28 6.13
C ILE A 68 -12.15 -3.74 6.41
N ILE A 69 -13.41 -4.12 6.23
CA ILE A 69 -13.88 -5.51 6.35
C ILE A 69 -13.08 -6.42 5.42
N GLN A 70 -12.91 -6.01 4.15
CA GLN A 70 -12.11 -6.75 3.19
C GLN A 70 -10.66 -6.93 3.64
N SER A 71 -10.02 -5.85 4.10
CA SER A 71 -8.62 -5.89 4.53
C SER A 71 -8.43 -6.77 5.77
N GLU A 72 -9.38 -6.78 6.70
CA GLU A 72 -9.29 -7.58 7.93
C GLU A 72 -9.49 -9.07 7.70
N PHE A 73 -10.43 -9.44 6.84
CA PHE A 73 -10.76 -10.85 6.59
C PHE A 73 -10.15 -11.41 5.30
N GLN A 74 -9.57 -10.57 4.45
CA GLN A 74 -9.01 -10.94 3.15
C GLN A 74 -10.06 -11.58 2.21
N TYR A 75 -11.30 -11.15 2.30
CA TYR A 75 -12.39 -11.63 1.46
C TYR A 75 -12.31 -11.14 0.02
N ALA A 76 -12.87 -11.92 -0.92
CA ALA A 76 -13.16 -11.44 -2.27
C ALA A 76 -14.28 -10.39 -2.25
N ASP A 77 -14.36 -9.52 -3.27
CA ASP A 77 -15.35 -8.43 -3.34
C ASP A 77 -16.80 -8.94 -3.19
N THR A 78 -17.11 -10.07 -3.82
CA THR A 78 -18.43 -10.71 -3.70
C THR A 78 -18.71 -11.20 -2.29
N GLU A 79 -17.70 -11.76 -1.62
CA GLU A 79 -17.84 -12.28 -0.27
C GLU A 79 -18.02 -11.17 0.75
N VAL A 80 -17.33 -10.02 0.58
CA VAL A 80 -17.58 -8.85 1.44
C VAL A 80 -19.05 -8.44 1.43
N VAL A 81 -19.67 -8.40 0.26
CA VAL A 81 -21.08 -8.02 0.11
C VAL A 81 -21.99 -9.04 0.81
N ASN A 82 -21.71 -10.34 0.67
CA ASN A 82 -22.47 -11.40 1.34
C ASN A 82 -22.33 -11.32 2.85
N GLN A 83 -21.11 -11.17 3.36
CA GLN A 83 -20.85 -11.06 4.79
C GLN A 83 -21.50 -9.82 5.42
N ILE A 84 -21.53 -8.68 4.72
CA ILE A 84 -22.27 -7.51 5.20
C ILE A 84 -23.77 -7.78 5.19
N ARG A 85 -24.32 -8.44 4.15
CA ARG A 85 -25.73 -8.79 4.05
C ARG A 85 -26.18 -9.67 5.23
N GLU A 86 -25.37 -10.63 5.64
CA GLU A 86 -25.73 -11.68 6.61
C GLU A 86 -25.48 -11.26 8.08
N ASN A 87 -24.62 -10.27 8.32
CA ASN A 87 -24.15 -9.94 9.66
C ASN A 87 -24.60 -8.54 10.12
N PRO A 88 -25.47 -8.43 11.14
CA PRO A 88 -25.98 -7.15 11.63
C PRO A 88 -24.87 -6.21 12.15
N TYR A 89 -23.81 -6.74 12.77
CA TYR A 89 -22.68 -5.93 13.22
C TYR A 89 -21.89 -5.32 12.07
N LEU A 90 -21.76 -6.03 10.95
CA LEU A 90 -21.11 -5.49 9.76
C LEU A 90 -22.02 -4.46 9.06
N GLN A 91 -23.34 -4.66 9.08
CA GLN A 91 -24.30 -3.68 8.59
C GLN A 91 -24.24 -2.39 9.40
N TYR A 92 -24.23 -2.48 10.72
CA TYR A 92 -24.02 -1.34 11.61
C TYR A 92 -22.68 -0.64 11.30
N PHE A 93 -21.60 -1.41 11.17
CA PHE A 93 -20.27 -0.88 10.91
C PHE A 93 -20.20 -0.06 9.61
N VAL A 94 -20.85 -0.52 8.54
CA VAL A 94 -20.91 0.23 7.27
C VAL A 94 -21.99 1.32 7.25
N GLY A 95 -22.68 1.57 8.37
CA GLY A 95 -23.60 2.68 8.54
C GLY A 95 -24.99 2.46 7.95
N LEU A 96 -25.46 1.22 7.85
CA LEU A 96 -26.87 0.96 7.57
C LEU A 96 -27.72 1.33 8.79
N PRO A 97 -28.95 1.86 8.61
CA PRO A 97 -29.81 2.26 9.73
C PRO A 97 -30.52 1.07 10.40
N SER A 98 -30.64 -0.06 9.71
CA SER A 98 -31.34 -1.25 10.19
C SER A 98 -30.78 -2.50 9.53
N TYR A 99 -31.03 -3.65 10.15
CA TYR A 99 -30.76 -4.94 9.53
C TYR A 99 -31.68 -5.18 8.34
N LYS A 100 -31.07 -5.57 7.20
CA LYS A 100 -31.80 -6.00 5.98
C LYS A 100 -31.06 -7.14 5.33
N ASP A 101 -31.76 -8.21 5.01
CA ASP A 101 -31.21 -9.33 4.24
C ASP A 101 -31.19 -9.01 2.74
N GLU A 102 -30.55 -7.89 2.39
CA GLU A 102 -30.40 -7.40 1.03
C GLU A 102 -28.95 -6.98 0.77
N LYS A 103 -28.51 -7.08 -0.50
CA LYS A 103 -27.17 -6.61 -0.89
C LYS A 103 -27.08 -5.09 -0.72
N PRO A 104 -26.18 -4.56 0.11
CA PRO A 104 -26.06 -3.12 0.33
C PRO A 104 -25.56 -2.37 -0.92
N PHE A 105 -24.79 -3.06 -1.76
CA PHE A 105 -24.25 -2.56 -3.04
C PHE A 105 -23.82 -3.75 -3.91
N ASP A 106 -23.59 -3.49 -5.20
CA ASP A 106 -22.99 -4.48 -6.12
C ASP A 106 -21.49 -4.63 -5.87
N ALA A 107 -20.96 -5.86 -5.95
CA ALA A 107 -19.54 -6.16 -5.71
C ALA A 107 -18.58 -5.35 -6.62
N SER A 108 -19.02 -4.97 -7.84
CA SER A 108 -18.25 -4.10 -8.73
C SER A 108 -18.02 -2.71 -8.17
N SER A 109 -18.85 -2.25 -7.22
CA SER A 109 -18.67 -0.97 -6.51
C SER A 109 -17.38 -0.92 -5.69
N MET A 110 -16.85 -2.05 -5.25
CA MET A 110 -15.59 -2.13 -4.51
C MET A 110 -14.40 -1.56 -5.30
N VAL A 111 -14.40 -1.72 -6.62
CA VAL A 111 -13.37 -1.11 -7.49
C VAL A 111 -13.49 0.42 -7.46
N HIS A 112 -14.72 0.94 -7.50
CA HIS A 112 -14.97 2.40 -7.43
C HIS A 112 -14.62 2.96 -6.05
N PHE A 113 -14.85 2.19 -4.97
CA PHE A 113 -14.44 2.60 -3.62
C PHE A 113 -12.93 2.74 -3.52
N ARG A 114 -12.16 1.74 -4.02
CA ARG A 114 -10.68 1.79 -4.03
C ARG A 114 -10.12 2.92 -4.91
N LYS A 115 -10.80 3.29 -6.00
CA LYS A 115 -10.40 4.41 -6.85
C LYS A 115 -10.62 5.76 -6.19
N ARG A 116 -11.73 5.92 -5.46
CA ARG A 116 -12.07 7.18 -4.79
C ARG A 116 -11.29 7.39 -3.50
N LEU A 117 -11.12 6.34 -2.71
CA LEU A 117 -10.30 6.35 -1.50
C LEU A 117 -8.84 6.06 -1.87
N SER A 118 -8.19 7.04 -2.48
CA SER A 118 -6.79 6.91 -2.90
C SER A 118 -5.86 6.65 -1.71
N SER A 119 -4.60 6.29 -1.97
CA SER A 119 -3.58 6.09 -0.93
C SER A 119 -3.38 7.32 -0.06
N GLU A 120 -3.39 8.51 -0.67
CA GLU A 120 -3.21 9.80 0.01
C GLU A 120 -4.34 10.04 1.02
N ILE A 121 -5.59 9.83 0.58
CA ILE A 121 -6.78 9.98 1.46
C ILE A 121 -6.73 8.99 2.63
N LEU A 122 -6.32 7.75 2.38
CA LEU A 122 -6.20 6.74 3.44
C LEU A 122 -5.06 7.05 4.41
N ILE A 123 -3.96 7.65 3.96
CA ILE A 123 -2.89 8.17 4.82
C ILE A 123 -3.41 9.29 5.72
N GLU A 124 -4.17 10.25 5.16
CA GLU A 124 -4.80 11.31 5.96
C GLU A 124 -5.82 10.76 6.96
N ILE A 125 -6.64 9.78 6.56
CA ILE A 125 -7.59 9.12 7.47
C ILE A 125 -6.85 8.40 8.61
N ASN A 126 -5.71 7.80 8.32
CA ASN A 126 -4.88 7.18 9.35
C ASN A 126 -4.43 8.19 10.41
N GLU A 127 -3.99 9.39 10.01
CA GLU A 127 -3.63 10.47 10.95
C GLU A 127 -4.85 10.94 11.76
N LEU A 128 -6.03 11.09 11.14
CA LEU A 128 -7.26 11.47 11.86
C LEU A 128 -7.66 10.46 12.94
N ILE A 129 -7.37 9.18 12.73
CA ILE A 129 -7.65 8.12 13.71
C ILE A 129 -6.61 8.11 14.84
N LEU A 130 -5.33 8.41 14.52
CA LEU A 130 -4.24 8.31 15.48
C LEU A 130 -4.12 9.55 16.37
N LYS A 131 -4.40 10.74 15.85
CA LYS A 131 -4.25 12.01 16.56
C LYS A 131 -4.93 12.04 17.95
N PRO A 132 -6.23 11.70 18.11
CA PRO A 132 -6.86 11.73 19.43
C PRO A 132 -6.23 10.78 20.46
N ILE A 133 -5.56 9.74 19.99
CA ILE A 133 -4.90 8.74 20.85
C ILE A 133 -3.55 9.23 21.33
N GLU A 134 -2.85 10.00 20.50
CA GLU A 134 -1.57 10.60 20.85
C GLU A 134 -1.77 11.81 21.77
N ASP A 135 -2.72 12.68 21.46
CA ASP A 135 -3.11 13.83 22.29
C ASP A 135 -3.55 13.39 23.71
N GLY A 136 -4.31 12.30 23.83
CA GLY A 136 -4.75 11.76 25.13
C GLY A 136 -3.69 10.94 25.89
N ALA A 137 -2.54 10.63 25.28
CA ALA A 137 -1.44 9.94 25.95
C ALA A 137 -0.52 10.93 26.69
N ASP A 138 -0.45 12.20 26.26
CA ASP A 138 0.32 13.23 26.92
C ASP A 138 -0.28 13.65 28.28
N ASP A 139 -1.62 13.66 28.38
CA ASP A 139 -2.31 13.97 29.66
C ASP A 139 -2.08 12.93 30.76
N SER A 140 -1.70 11.70 30.42
CA SER A 140 -1.50 10.61 31.38
C SER A 140 -0.06 10.45 31.88
N GLN A 141 0.90 11.20 31.32
CA GLN A 141 2.32 11.20 31.76
C GLN A 141 2.71 12.43 32.59
N ALA A 142 1.77 13.34 32.85
CA ALA A 142 2.04 14.57 33.59
C ALA A 142 2.05 14.42 35.13
N ASP A 143 1.73 13.24 35.70
CA ASP A 143 1.68 12.98 37.12
C ASP A 143 2.79 12.02 37.59
N ASP A 144 4.08 12.36 37.46
CA ASP A 144 5.17 11.89 38.33
C ASP A 144 6.51 12.46 37.85
N ASN A 145 6.81 13.70 38.20
CA ASN A 145 8.14 14.18 38.67
C ASN A 145 8.17 15.69 38.80
N ASP A 146 7.75 16.15 39.96
CA ASP A 146 8.11 17.48 40.45
C ASP A 146 9.46 17.32 41.15
N ASN A 147 10.49 17.94 40.62
CA ASN A 147 11.67 18.54 41.23
C ASN A 147 12.89 18.50 40.32
N SER A 148 13.09 19.57 39.59
CA SER A 148 14.39 20.23 39.46
C SER A 148 14.23 21.58 38.76
N ASP A 149 14.39 22.65 39.55
CA ASP A 149 14.75 23.98 39.06
C ASP A 149 15.97 23.88 38.16
N ASP A 150 15.83 24.25 36.88
CA ASP A 150 16.88 24.93 36.13
C ASP A 150 16.25 25.73 35.00
N ASN A 151 16.19 27.04 35.19
CA ASN A 151 15.97 28.03 34.13
C ASN A 151 17.16 27.97 33.18
N ASP A 152 16.93 27.49 31.93
CA ASP A 152 17.65 28.04 30.78
C ASP A 152 16.92 27.81 29.43
N ALA A 153 16.78 28.92 28.71
CA ALA A 153 16.59 29.12 27.29
C ALA A 153 15.71 28.14 26.45
N SER A 154 14.52 28.61 26.09
CA SER A 154 13.64 28.32 24.97
C SER A 154 14.21 27.58 23.74
N GLY A 155 14.46 26.29 23.84
CA GLY A 155 14.58 25.36 22.74
C GLY A 155 13.78 24.12 23.11
N SER A 156 12.69 23.79 22.43
CA SER A 156 11.95 22.57 22.71
C SER A 156 12.89 21.37 22.56
N LYS A 157 13.08 20.62 23.65
CA LYS A 157 13.96 19.45 23.69
C LYS A 157 13.39 18.39 22.72
N ASN A 158 14.26 17.78 21.91
CA ASN A 158 13.85 16.66 21.05
C ASN A 158 13.31 15.50 21.89
N GLU A 159 12.21 14.87 21.44
CA GLU A 159 11.50 13.86 22.22
C GLU A 159 11.03 12.69 21.37
N GLY A 160 11.01 11.49 21.97
CA GLY A 160 10.46 10.29 21.34
C GLY A 160 11.39 9.61 20.34
N THR A 161 10.87 8.56 19.71
CA THR A 161 11.60 7.70 18.78
C THR A 161 10.87 7.56 17.47
N LEU A 162 11.57 7.81 16.35
CA LEU A 162 11.11 7.49 15.01
C LEU A 162 11.83 6.23 14.53
N ILE A 163 11.08 5.17 14.24
CA ILE A 163 11.63 3.92 13.66
C ILE A 163 11.26 3.90 12.18
N LEU A 164 12.24 3.75 11.28
CA LEU A 164 12.04 3.84 9.84
C LEU A 164 12.64 2.62 9.13
N ASP A 165 11.87 1.98 8.25
CA ASP A 165 12.35 0.89 7.39
C ASP A 165 11.48 0.75 6.16
N ALA A 166 11.98 0.04 5.13
CA ALA A 166 11.29 -0.20 3.87
C ALA A 166 11.01 -1.68 3.62
N THR A 167 9.89 -1.93 2.96
CA THR A 167 9.54 -3.28 2.52
C THR A 167 8.99 -3.28 1.10
N CYS A 168 8.83 -4.47 0.51
CA CYS A 168 8.08 -4.67 -0.72
C CYS A 168 6.68 -5.19 -0.41
N ALA A 169 5.68 -4.63 -1.11
CA ALA A 169 4.33 -5.16 -1.24
C ALA A 169 4.21 -5.88 -2.59
N PRO A 170 4.38 -7.21 -2.65
CA PRO A 170 4.40 -7.96 -3.90
C PRO A 170 3.05 -7.93 -4.60
N SER A 171 3.07 -7.76 -5.93
CA SER A 171 1.88 -7.84 -6.78
C SER A 171 1.67 -9.25 -7.33
N GLU A 172 0.42 -9.63 -7.53
CA GLU A 172 0.06 -10.91 -8.14
C GLU A 172 0.33 -10.88 -9.64
N ILE A 173 1.58 -11.17 -10.01
CA ILE A 173 1.97 -11.38 -11.41
C ILE A 173 2.67 -12.72 -11.57
N LYS A 174 2.59 -13.26 -12.78
CA LYS A 174 3.40 -14.41 -13.14
C LYS A 174 4.88 -14.02 -13.12
N PHE A 175 5.75 -14.91 -12.61
CA PHE A 175 7.20 -14.63 -12.61
C PHE A 175 7.66 -14.31 -14.04
N PRO A 176 8.21 -13.13 -14.30
CA PRO A 176 8.49 -12.65 -15.65
C PRO A 176 9.66 -13.42 -16.28
N GLN A 177 9.42 -13.98 -17.45
CA GLN A 177 10.44 -14.56 -18.33
C GLN A 177 10.43 -13.80 -19.66
N ASP A 178 11.57 -13.28 -20.11
CA ASP A 178 11.65 -12.46 -21.32
C ASP A 178 11.07 -13.16 -22.55
N THR A 179 11.31 -14.47 -22.71
CA THR A 179 10.74 -15.24 -23.82
C THR A 179 9.23 -15.37 -23.78
N GLU A 180 8.63 -15.45 -22.59
CA GLU A 180 7.20 -15.52 -22.41
C GLU A 180 6.55 -14.14 -22.61
N LEU A 181 7.16 -13.11 -22.04
CA LEU A 181 6.71 -11.73 -22.17
C LEU A 181 6.70 -11.26 -23.64
N LEU A 182 7.73 -11.64 -24.42
CA LEU A 182 7.79 -11.37 -25.85
C LEU A 182 6.74 -12.19 -26.64
N ASN A 183 6.48 -13.46 -26.27
CA ASN A 183 5.43 -14.23 -26.90
C ASN A 183 4.05 -13.62 -26.63
N GLU A 184 3.77 -13.18 -25.40
CA GLU A 184 2.52 -12.48 -25.06
C GLU A 184 2.40 -11.16 -25.83
N CYS A 185 3.49 -10.38 -25.93
CA CYS A 185 3.54 -9.16 -26.73
C CYS A 185 3.13 -9.42 -28.20
N ARG A 186 3.75 -10.42 -28.82
CA ARG A 186 3.42 -10.83 -30.21
C ARG A 186 1.95 -11.23 -30.36
N GLU A 187 1.43 -12.05 -29.45
CA GLU A 187 0.02 -12.50 -29.51
C GLU A 187 -0.96 -11.33 -29.38
N LYS A 188 -0.65 -10.33 -28.55
CA LYS A 188 -1.46 -9.10 -28.42
C LYS A 188 -1.38 -8.22 -29.69
N LEU A 189 -0.21 -8.08 -30.32
CA LEU A 189 -0.07 -7.37 -31.60
C LEU A 189 -0.85 -8.06 -32.72
N GLU A 190 -0.75 -9.40 -32.82
CA GLU A 190 -1.56 -10.18 -33.76
C GLU A 190 -3.06 -9.97 -33.54
N GLY A 191 -3.51 -9.85 -32.28
CA GLY A 191 -4.90 -9.53 -31.94
C GLY A 191 -5.30 -8.11 -32.40
N ILE A 192 -4.43 -7.13 -32.28
CA ILE A 192 -4.67 -5.77 -32.81
C ILE A 192 -4.81 -5.80 -34.33
N ILE A 193 -3.91 -6.51 -35.03
CA ILE A 193 -3.99 -6.71 -36.51
C ILE A 193 -5.31 -7.36 -36.89
N ASP A 194 -5.74 -8.40 -36.17
CA ASP A 194 -7.00 -9.07 -36.44
C ASP A 194 -8.19 -8.13 -36.34
N VAL A 195 -8.24 -7.32 -35.28
CA VAL A 195 -9.33 -6.34 -35.07
C VAL A 195 -9.36 -5.29 -36.18
N ILE A 196 -8.20 -4.78 -36.64
CA ILE A 196 -8.13 -3.81 -37.72
C ILE A 196 -8.66 -4.46 -39.03
N CYS A 197 -8.17 -5.66 -39.35
CA CYS A 197 -8.54 -6.35 -40.60
C CYS A 197 -10.02 -6.73 -40.59
N GLU A 198 -10.57 -7.22 -39.50
CA GLU A 198 -11.99 -7.59 -39.39
C GLU A 198 -12.92 -6.38 -39.47
N ALA A 199 -12.60 -5.30 -38.76
CA ALA A 199 -13.42 -4.09 -38.76
C ALA A 199 -13.45 -3.37 -40.12
N ASN A 200 -12.43 -3.54 -40.96
CA ASN A 200 -12.28 -2.84 -42.24
C ASN A 200 -12.33 -3.81 -43.45
N HIS A 201 -12.69 -5.07 -43.22
CA HIS A 201 -12.75 -6.12 -44.27
C HIS A 201 -11.47 -6.29 -45.10
N LEU A 202 -10.30 -6.11 -44.42
CA LEU A 202 -8.99 -6.22 -45.09
C LEU A 202 -8.45 -7.65 -45.02
N PRO A 203 -7.65 -8.07 -46.02
CA PRO A 203 -6.95 -9.33 -45.99
C PRO A 203 -5.92 -9.33 -44.86
N LYS A 204 -5.87 -10.41 -44.05
CA LYS A 204 -4.91 -10.52 -42.95
C LYS A 204 -3.50 -10.71 -43.50
N PRO A 205 -2.51 -9.90 -43.06
CA PRO A 205 -1.12 -10.04 -43.46
C PRO A 205 -0.50 -11.33 -42.90
N ARG A 206 0.63 -11.76 -43.49
CA ARG A 206 1.31 -13.00 -43.11
C ARG A 206 2.17 -12.78 -41.85
N THR A 207 1.59 -12.98 -40.64
CA THR A 207 2.26 -12.79 -39.34
C THR A 207 3.07 -13.99 -38.87
N TYR A 208 3.04 -15.14 -39.57
CA TYR A 208 3.76 -16.39 -39.20
C TYR A 208 3.43 -16.95 -37.80
N ARG A 209 2.24 -16.77 -37.29
CA ARG A 209 1.76 -17.16 -35.95
C ARG A 209 2.13 -18.58 -35.53
N LYS A 210 1.85 -19.56 -36.43
CA LYS A 210 2.14 -20.98 -36.15
C LYS A 210 3.65 -21.22 -35.92
N MET A 211 4.51 -20.57 -36.72
CA MET A 211 5.97 -20.70 -36.60
C MET A 211 6.48 -20.02 -35.33
N ALA A 212 6.02 -18.80 -35.07
CA ALA A 212 6.41 -18.03 -33.90
C ALA A 212 6.04 -18.74 -32.59
N ARG A 213 4.81 -19.30 -32.53
CA ARG A 213 4.37 -20.12 -31.40
C ARG A 213 5.20 -21.40 -31.26
N ARG A 214 5.52 -22.09 -32.34
CA ARG A 214 6.38 -23.28 -32.31
C ARG A 214 7.78 -22.93 -31.79
N ASP A 215 8.38 -21.85 -32.25
CA ASP A 215 9.69 -21.38 -31.80
C ASP A 215 9.70 -21.03 -30.31
N TYR A 216 8.64 -20.39 -29.80
CA TYR A 216 8.45 -20.15 -28.38
C TYR A 216 8.33 -21.46 -27.59
N LEU A 217 7.45 -22.38 -28.00
CA LEU A 217 7.23 -23.65 -27.31
C LEU A 217 8.50 -24.52 -27.27
N ASN A 218 9.34 -24.49 -28.31
CA ASN A 218 10.59 -25.20 -28.37
C ASN A 218 11.57 -24.77 -27.26
N ILE A 219 11.54 -23.52 -26.82
CA ILE A 219 12.37 -23.06 -25.70
C ILE A 219 11.63 -23.21 -24.37
N ALA A 220 10.33 -22.93 -24.33
CA ALA A 220 9.55 -22.95 -23.09
C ALA A 220 9.54 -24.37 -22.45
N ARG A 221 9.40 -25.43 -23.24
CA ARG A 221 9.33 -26.83 -22.79
C ARG A 221 10.66 -27.42 -22.33
N LYS A 222 11.79 -26.79 -22.64
CA LYS A 222 13.12 -27.31 -22.22
C LYS A 222 13.31 -27.16 -20.73
N LYS A 223 13.67 -28.24 -20.04
CA LYS A 223 14.01 -28.22 -18.60
C LYS A 223 15.33 -27.48 -18.35
N LYS A 224 16.36 -27.72 -19.17
CA LYS A 224 17.66 -27.00 -19.09
C LYS A 224 17.83 -26.14 -20.33
N LYS A 225 18.14 -24.86 -20.14
CA LYS A 225 18.28 -23.85 -21.20
C LYS A 225 19.66 -23.17 -21.07
N SER A 226 20.46 -23.17 -22.14
CA SER A 226 21.69 -22.38 -22.15
C SER A 226 21.38 -20.92 -22.47
N GLY A 227 22.22 -19.98 -21.98
CA GLY A 227 22.07 -18.56 -22.29
C GLY A 227 22.06 -18.27 -23.80
N LYS A 228 22.87 -19.03 -24.59
CA LYS A 228 22.87 -18.91 -26.06
C LYS A 228 21.53 -19.30 -26.69
N GLN A 229 20.86 -20.36 -26.15
CA GLN A 229 19.56 -20.79 -26.66
C GLN A 229 18.46 -19.77 -26.30
N ILE A 230 18.46 -19.24 -25.08
CA ILE A 230 17.52 -18.21 -24.65
C ILE A 230 17.67 -16.97 -25.52
N ARG A 231 18.92 -16.49 -25.71
CA ARG A 231 19.20 -15.32 -26.54
C ARG A 231 18.72 -15.50 -27.99
N LYS A 232 18.97 -16.68 -28.59
CA LYS A 232 18.49 -17.00 -29.95
C LYS A 232 16.96 -16.98 -30.02
N ALA A 233 16.27 -17.48 -28.99
CA ALA A 233 14.81 -17.48 -28.92
C ALA A 233 14.25 -16.06 -28.78
N ILE A 234 14.87 -15.20 -27.93
CA ILE A 234 14.53 -13.77 -27.79
C ILE A 234 14.67 -13.08 -29.14
N GLY A 235 15.80 -13.22 -29.83
CA GLY A 235 16.02 -12.60 -31.15
C GLY A 235 14.98 -13.01 -32.19
N LYS A 236 14.53 -14.27 -32.20
CA LYS A 236 13.44 -14.72 -33.08
C LYS A 236 12.11 -14.03 -32.75
N GLN A 237 11.74 -13.97 -31.47
CA GLN A 237 10.49 -13.31 -31.05
C GLN A 237 10.53 -11.81 -31.39
N LEU A 238 11.65 -11.12 -31.17
CA LEU A 238 11.84 -9.72 -31.53
C LEU A 238 11.62 -9.49 -33.04
N ASN A 239 12.07 -10.39 -33.91
CA ASN A 239 11.86 -10.30 -35.34
C ASN A 239 10.38 -10.46 -35.75
N TYR A 240 9.62 -11.32 -35.06
CA TYR A 240 8.17 -11.44 -35.29
C TYR A 240 7.45 -10.17 -34.83
N ILE A 241 7.76 -9.67 -33.65
CA ILE A 241 7.17 -8.44 -33.09
C ILE A 241 7.46 -7.23 -33.99
N ARG A 242 8.70 -7.08 -34.46
CA ARG A 242 9.08 -5.99 -35.37
C ARG A 242 8.22 -5.99 -36.64
N ARG A 243 7.94 -7.18 -37.20
CA ARG A 243 7.10 -7.31 -38.40
C ARG A 243 5.66 -6.93 -38.09
N ASP A 244 5.11 -7.41 -36.98
CA ASP A 244 3.74 -7.14 -36.59
C ASP A 244 3.53 -5.65 -36.29
N LEU A 245 4.50 -4.98 -35.65
CA LEU A 245 4.52 -3.53 -35.48
C LEU A 245 4.51 -2.80 -36.82
N GLY A 246 5.35 -3.23 -37.79
CA GLY A 246 5.36 -2.63 -39.12
C GLY A 246 4.03 -2.75 -39.85
N TYR A 247 3.29 -3.84 -39.68
CA TYR A 247 1.93 -3.96 -40.27
C TYR A 247 0.96 -2.98 -39.59
N ILE A 248 1.01 -2.83 -38.28
CA ILE A 248 0.15 -1.89 -37.55
C ILE A 248 0.49 -0.44 -37.96
N ASP A 249 1.78 -0.10 -38.10
CA ASP A 249 2.22 1.22 -38.55
C ASP A 249 1.68 1.53 -39.95
N ALA A 250 1.80 0.58 -40.90
CA ALA A 250 1.26 0.72 -42.27
C ALA A 250 -0.26 0.90 -42.27
N PHE A 251 -0.99 0.22 -41.39
CA PHE A 251 -2.44 0.42 -41.28
C PHE A 251 -2.76 1.81 -40.70
N MET A 252 -2.03 2.28 -39.70
CA MET A 252 -2.26 3.62 -39.14
C MET A 252 -1.93 4.73 -40.15
N GLU A 253 -0.87 4.58 -40.97
CA GLU A 253 -0.52 5.50 -42.06
C GLU A 253 -1.61 5.53 -43.17
N GLN A 254 -2.31 4.43 -43.38
CA GLN A 254 -3.47 4.35 -44.25
C GLN A 254 -4.76 4.95 -43.69
N GLY A 255 -4.71 5.49 -42.46
CA GLY A 255 -5.82 6.17 -41.80
C GLY A 255 -6.74 5.26 -40.95
N TYR A 256 -6.40 3.97 -40.75
CA TYR A 256 -7.16 3.11 -39.85
C TYR A 256 -6.94 3.47 -38.40
N THR A 257 -8.01 3.58 -37.62
CA THR A 257 -7.96 4.05 -36.23
C THR A 257 -8.13 2.91 -35.23
N LEU A 258 -7.46 3.04 -34.09
CA LEU A 258 -7.58 2.13 -32.96
C LEU A 258 -8.49 2.73 -31.88
N ARG A 259 -9.15 1.88 -31.10
CA ARG A 259 -9.86 2.31 -29.89
C ARG A 259 -8.85 2.76 -28.82
N ALA A 260 -9.22 3.71 -27.94
CA ALA A 260 -8.33 4.24 -26.91
C ALA A 260 -7.57 3.16 -26.12
N LYS A 261 -8.27 2.12 -25.64
CA LYS A 261 -7.62 0.98 -24.96
C LYS A 261 -6.59 0.22 -25.78
N GLN A 262 -6.76 0.19 -27.11
CA GLN A 262 -5.79 -0.46 -28.00
C GLN A 262 -4.59 0.44 -28.25
N VAL A 263 -4.79 1.75 -28.28
CA VAL A 263 -3.69 2.73 -28.36
C VAL A 263 -2.80 2.63 -27.12
N ASP A 264 -3.37 2.62 -25.92
CA ASP A 264 -2.65 2.47 -24.66
C ASP A 264 -1.87 1.14 -24.61
N LEU A 265 -2.52 0.05 -25.03
CA LEU A 265 -1.88 -1.25 -25.11
C LEU A 265 -0.72 -1.24 -26.11
N LEU A 266 -0.92 -0.69 -27.32
CA LEU A 266 0.12 -0.59 -28.34
C LEU A 266 1.33 0.22 -27.85
N GLY A 267 1.10 1.33 -27.14
CA GLY A 267 2.15 2.10 -26.49
C GLY A 267 3.00 1.26 -25.53
N THR A 268 2.33 0.45 -24.70
CA THR A 268 3.01 -0.48 -23.77
C THR A 268 3.79 -1.55 -24.52
N LEU A 269 3.24 -2.13 -25.60
CA LEU A 269 3.91 -3.18 -26.40
C LEU A 269 5.13 -2.63 -27.14
N ARG A 270 5.06 -1.39 -27.65
CA ARG A 270 6.21 -0.70 -28.27
C ARG A 270 7.34 -0.48 -27.26
N LYS A 271 7.04 0.11 -26.10
CA LYS A 271 8.01 0.32 -25.04
C LYS A 271 8.66 -1.00 -24.59
N LEU A 272 7.88 -2.06 -24.46
CA LEU A 272 8.40 -3.39 -24.14
C LEU A 272 9.33 -3.91 -25.22
N TYR A 273 8.95 -3.78 -26.51
CA TYR A 273 9.79 -4.19 -27.62
C TYR A 273 11.15 -3.45 -27.63
N GLU A 274 11.14 -2.13 -27.46
CA GLU A 274 12.34 -1.29 -27.39
C GLU A 274 13.25 -1.70 -26.24
N GLN A 275 12.70 -1.91 -25.03
CA GLN A 275 13.46 -2.37 -23.87
C GLN A 275 14.10 -3.73 -24.10
N GLN A 276 13.36 -4.67 -24.66
CA GLN A 276 13.85 -6.03 -24.93
C GLN A 276 14.86 -6.06 -26.06
N LEU A 277 14.68 -5.23 -27.09
CA LEU A 277 15.64 -5.05 -28.19
C LEU A 277 16.94 -4.46 -27.64
N TYR A 278 16.88 -3.41 -26.84
CA TYR A 278 18.05 -2.82 -26.18
C TYR A 278 18.82 -3.84 -25.35
N MET A 279 18.12 -4.59 -24.47
CA MET A 279 18.76 -5.61 -23.64
C MET A 279 19.38 -6.73 -24.48
N HIS A 280 18.74 -7.12 -25.57
CA HIS A 280 19.26 -8.15 -26.49
C HIS A 280 20.51 -7.67 -27.25
N THR A 281 20.54 -6.44 -27.77
CA THR A 281 21.67 -5.88 -28.53
C THR A 281 22.85 -5.54 -27.62
N SER A 282 22.59 -4.86 -26.50
CA SER A 282 23.62 -4.43 -25.54
C SER A 282 24.09 -5.53 -24.60
N ARG A 283 23.57 -6.75 -24.70
CA ARG A 283 23.88 -7.91 -23.83
C ARG A 283 23.73 -7.61 -22.33
N THR A 284 22.80 -6.75 -21.97
CA THR A 284 22.48 -6.42 -20.58
C THR A 284 21.16 -7.01 -20.16
N HIS A 285 20.96 -7.17 -18.85
CA HIS A 285 19.67 -7.50 -18.26
C HIS A 285 19.03 -6.32 -17.50
N LYS A 286 19.66 -5.14 -17.59
CA LYS A 286 19.23 -3.92 -16.91
C LYS A 286 18.74 -2.90 -17.93
N VAL A 287 17.57 -2.36 -17.68
CA VAL A 287 16.98 -1.23 -18.41
C VAL A 287 16.13 -0.43 -17.43
N GLN A 288 16.06 0.88 -17.62
CA GLN A 288 15.26 1.75 -16.80
C GLN A 288 13.77 1.42 -17.00
N ASP A 289 12.98 1.50 -15.92
CA ASP A 289 11.53 1.27 -15.90
C ASP A 289 11.10 -0.02 -16.60
N ARG A 290 11.88 -1.10 -16.38
CA ARG A 290 11.67 -2.39 -17.03
C ARG A 290 10.25 -2.90 -16.86
N ILE A 291 9.54 -3.10 -17.96
CA ILE A 291 8.22 -3.73 -17.99
C ILE A 291 8.38 -5.23 -17.75
N VAL A 292 7.70 -5.74 -16.72
CA VAL A 292 7.70 -7.16 -16.31
C VAL A 292 6.33 -7.82 -16.47
N SER A 293 5.29 -7.05 -16.72
CA SER A 293 3.93 -7.52 -17.00
C SER A 293 3.25 -6.58 -18.01
N ILE A 294 2.64 -7.12 -19.04
CA ILE A 294 1.92 -6.32 -20.03
C ILE A 294 0.57 -5.84 -19.48
N SER A 295 -0.08 -6.66 -18.66
CA SER A 295 -1.36 -6.31 -18.04
C SER A 295 -1.23 -5.31 -16.89
N GLN A 296 -0.04 -5.22 -16.29
CA GLN A 296 0.29 -4.32 -15.18
C GLN A 296 1.66 -3.66 -15.44
N PRO A 297 1.74 -2.76 -16.44
CA PRO A 297 3.02 -2.21 -16.92
C PRO A 297 3.70 -1.27 -15.91
N PHE A 298 3.02 -0.88 -14.84
CA PHE A 298 3.54 -0.06 -13.75
C PHE A 298 4.38 -0.87 -12.75
N ILE A 299 4.25 -2.20 -12.71
CA ILE A 299 5.03 -3.03 -11.77
C ILE A 299 6.50 -3.06 -12.18
N ARG A 300 7.37 -2.91 -11.17
CA ARG A 300 8.84 -2.89 -11.33
C ARG A 300 9.51 -4.02 -10.56
N PRO A 301 10.68 -4.47 -11.00
CA PRO A 301 11.53 -5.36 -10.22
C PRO A 301 12.21 -4.58 -9.09
N ILE A 302 12.05 -5.07 -7.85
CA ILE A 302 12.69 -4.53 -6.64
C ILE A 302 13.78 -5.49 -6.21
N VAL A 303 15.04 -5.05 -6.25
CA VAL A 303 16.20 -5.85 -5.82
C VAL A 303 16.30 -5.79 -4.30
N ARG A 304 16.21 -6.94 -3.64
CA ARG A 304 16.21 -7.05 -2.17
C ARG A 304 17.50 -7.63 -1.58
N GLY A 305 18.41 -8.11 -2.39
CA GLY A 305 19.66 -8.71 -1.92
C GLY A 305 19.51 -9.99 -1.08
N LYS A 306 18.30 -10.57 -0.98
CA LYS A 306 18.04 -11.80 -0.22
C LYS A 306 18.48 -13.04 -1.02
N ALA A 307 19.12 -14.00 -0.35
CA ALA A 307 19.66 -15.21 -0.99
C ALA A 307 18.58 -16.06 -1.69
N LYS A 308 17.36 -16.19 -1.12
CA LYS A 308 16.28 -17.01 -1.70
C LYS A 308 15.46 -16.28 -2.75
N ASN A 309 15.17 -15.00 -2.55
CA ASN A 309 14.36 -14.17 -3.46
C ASN A 309 15.08 -12.83 -3.68
N PRO A 310 16.04 -12.78 -4.60
CA PRO A 310 16.85 -11.57 -4.84
C PRO A 310 16.04 -10.43 -5.44
N VAL A 311 14.93 -10.73 -6.13
CA VAL A 311 14.07 -9.76 -6.78
C VAL A 311 12.61 -10.05 -6.43
N GLU A 312 11.90 -9.04 -5.98
CA GLU A 312 10.45 -9.03 -5.78
C GLU A 312 9.82 -8.08 -6.81
N PHE A 313 8.53 -8.30 -7.14
CA PHE A 313 7.80 -7.50 -8.13
C PHE A 313 6.58 -6.88 -7.46
N GLY A 314 6.51 -5.57 -7.37
CA GLY A 314 5.43 -4.87 -6.67
C GLY A 314 5.78 -3.43 -6.34
N ALA A 315 5.10 -2.86 -5.33
CA ALA A 315 5.38 -1.54 -4.83
C ALA A 315 6.41 -1.58 -3.70
N LYS A 316 7.25 -0.54 -3.61
CA LYS A 316 8.10 -0.27 -2.47
C LYS A 316 7.34 0.61 -1.48
N LEU A 317 7.40 0.25 -0.21
CA LEU A 317 6.72 0.92 0.89
C LEU A 317 7.75 1.29 1.96
N ASP A 318 7.95 2.58 2.20
CA ASP A 318 8.62 3.10 3.40
C ASP A 318 7.58 3.37 4.48
N MET A 319 7.84 2.85 5.65
CA MET A 319 6.96 2.94 6.81
C MET A 319 7.73 3.37 8.03
N SER A 320 7.18 4.31 8.76
CA SER A 320 7.66 4.68 10.09
C SER A 320 6.76 4.12 11.19
N ILE A 321 7.34 3.96 12.38
CA ILE A 321 6.60 3.68 13.61
C ILE A 321 6.96 4.74 14.64
N THR A 322 5.92 5.32 15.25
CA THR A 322 5.98 6.26 16.36
C THR A 322 4.92 5.84 17.37
N ASN A 323 5.28 5.73 18.64
CA ASN A 323 4.36 5.33 19.74
C ASN A 323 3.59 4.02 19.45
N GLY A 324 4.23 3.09 18.74
CA GLY A 324 3.63 1.80 18.36
C GLY A 324 2.71 1.84 17.12
N TYR A 325 2.45 3.00 16.52
CA TYR A 325 1.57 3.14 15.35
C TYR A 325 2.36 3.36 14.06
N ALA A 326 1.91 2.69 13.01
CA ALA A 326 2.56 2.72 11.71
C ALA A 326 2.07 3.88 10.84
N ARG A 327 2.99 4.50 10.11
CA ARG A 327 2.72 5.54 9.12
C ARG A 327 3.42 5.25 7.82
N ILE A 328 2.77 5.61 6.73
CA ILE A 328 3.33 5.46 5.39
C ILE A 328 4.07 6.74 5.05
N GLU A 329 5.38 6.63 4.87
CA GLU A 329 6.19 7.77 4.45
C GLU A 329 6.26 7.89 2.92
N LYS A 330 6.36 6.75 2.23
CA LYS A 330 6.33 6.71 0.77
C LYS A 330 5.83 5.36 0.25
N ILE A 331 4.99 5.38 -0.78
CA ILE A 331 4.64 4.20 -1.58
C ILE A 331 4.93 4.51 -3.04
N SER A 332 5.60 3.61 -3.75
CA SER A 332 5.79 3.76 -5.20
C SER A 332 6.06 2.42 -5.87
N PHE A 333 5.56 2.27 -7.10
CA PHE A 333 6.02 1.21 -7.99
C PHE A 333 7.34 1.55 -8.66
N ASP A 334 7.66 2.83 -8.82
CA ASP A 334 8.94 3.26 -9.35
C ASP A 334 10.06 3.09 -8.32
N ALA A 335 11.25 2.77 -8.82
CA ALA A 335 12.42 2.62 -7.97
C ALA A 335 12.85 3.97 -7.39
N TYR A 336 13.09 4.01 -6.08
CA TYR A 336 13.65 5.15 -5.37
C TYR A 336 14.64 4.70 -4.31
N ASN A 337 15.52 5.60 -3.89
CA ASN A 337 16.46 5.33 -2.81
C ASN A 337 15.78 5.55 -1.45
N GLU A 338 15.74 4.52 -0.61
CA GLU A 338 15.14 4.57 0.74
C GLU A 338 15.75 5.69 1.60
N SER A 339 17.06 5.90 1.47
CA SER A 339 17.77 6.90 2.28
C SER A 339 17.27 8.33 2.09
N GLU A 340 16.61 8.64 0.97
CA GLU A 340 16.03 9.96 0.70
C GLU A 340 14.74 10.21 1.51
N CYS A 341 14.11 9.15 2.03
CA CYS A 341 12.88 9.27 2.79
C CYS A 341 13.10 9.74 4.24
N LEU A 342 14.33 9.66 4.79
CA LEU A 342 14.59 9.96 6.19
C LEU A 342 14.26 11.41 6.55
N ILE A 343 14.77 12.38 5.80
CA ILE A 343 14.55 13.82 6.08
C ILE A 343 13.05 14.13 6.04
N VAL A 344 12.34 13.64 5.03
CA VAL A 344 10.89 13.85 4.92
C VAL A 344 10.14 13.22 6.08
N ALA A 345 10.54 12.03 6.52
CA ALA A 345 9.92 11.35 7.66
C ALA A 345 10.14 12.10 8.99
N VAL A 346 11.33 12.68 9.17
CA VAL A 346 11.66 13.48 10.36
C VAL A 346 10.87 14.79 10.37
N GLU A 347 10.73 15.48 9.23
CA GLU A 347 9.92 16.71 9.16
C GLU A 347 8.44 16.42 9.41
N ARG A 348 7.89 15.34 8.85
CA ARG A 348 6.52 14.90 9.15
C ARG A 348 6.33 14.50 10.62
N TYR A 349 7.35 13.92 11.23
CA TYR A 349 7.33 13.65 12.67
C TYR A 349 7.16 14.95 13.46
N LYS A 350 7.97 15.98 13.14
CA LYS A 350 7.86 17.31 13.76
C LYS A 350 6.49 17.96 13.53
N GLU A 351 5.95 17.86 12.32
CA GLU A 351 4.61 18.40 12.02
C GLU A 351 3.51 17.74 12.87
N ARG A 352 3.65 16.46 13.19
CA ARG A 352 2.69 15.68 13.99
C ARG A 352 2.86 15.89 15.50
N MET A 353 4.11 15.85 15.96
CA MET A 353 4.45 15.83 17.40
C MET A 353 4.81 17.22 17.96
N GLY A 354 4.96 18.24 17.09
CA GLY A 354 5.40 19.58 17.49
C GLY A 354 6.91 19.70 17.77
N VAL A 355 7.62 18.59 17.99
CA VAL A 355 9.04 18.51 18.30
C VAL A 355 9.76 17.53 17.39
N TYR A 356 11.08 17.65 17.25
CA TYR A 356 11.89 16.64 16.54
C TYR A 356 12.08 15.38 17.39
N PRO A 357 12.28 14.19 16.76
CA PRO A 357 12.59 12.98 17.50
C PRO A 357 13.96 13.07 18.18
N GLU A 358 14.08 12.57 19.40
CA GLU A 358 15.39 12.42 20.08
C GLU A 358 16.29 11.45 19.30
N ARG A 359 15.70 10.36 18.80
CA ARG A 359 16.43 9.34 18.05
C ARG A 359 15.64 8.82 16.84
N VAL A 360 16.40 8.52 15.77
CA VAL A 360 15.90 7.83 14.58
C VAL A 360 16.56 6.47 14.48
N LEU A 361 15.75 5.40 14.47
CA LEU A 361 16.20 4.03 14.33
C LEU A 361 15.92 3.55 12.90
N ALA A 362 16.98 3.35 12.11
CA ALA A 362 16.88 2.96 10.70
C ALA A 362 18.00 2.01 10.29
N ASP A 363 17.85 1.35 9.14
CA ASP A 363 18.88 0.46 8.60
C ASP A 363 20.09 1.25 8.07
N LYS A 364 21.21 0.55 7.84
CA LYS A 364 22.48 1.12 7.34
C LYS A 364 22.33 1.95 6.07
N ILE A 365 21.38 1.63 5.22
CA ILE A 365 21.14 2.35 3.96
C ILE A 365 20.77 3.82 4.19
N TYR A 366 20.14 4.15 5.30
CA TYR A 366 19.76 5.52 5.66
C TYR A 366 20.94 6.34 6.19
N ARG A 367 22.08 5.71 6.53
CA ARG A 367 23.29 6.39 7.04
C ARG A 367 24.17 6.88 5.89
N ASN A 368 23.74 7.88 5.18
CA ASN A 368 24.58 8.64 4.24
C ASN A 368 25.06 9.95 4.88
N ARG A 369 26.00 10.65 4.22
CA ARG A 369 26.58 11.89 4.74
C ARG A 369 25.52 12.98 4.94
N THR A 370 24.58 13.11 4.02
CA THR A 370 23.50 14.10 4.05
C THR A 370 22.62 13.90 5.28
N ASN A 371 22.12 12.67 5.48
CA ASN A 371 21.25 12.35 6.61
C ASN A 371 21.97 12.52 7.97
N LEU A 372 23.26 12.16 8.02
CA LEU A 372 24.06 12.33 9.23
C LEU A 372 24.30 13.81 9.57
N SER A 373 24.58 14.67 8.56
CA SER A 373 24.73 16.12 8.78
C SER A 373 23.43 16.71 9.27
N TYR A 374 22.32 16.40 8.59
CA TYR A 374 20.98 16.86 8.94
C TYR A 374 20.58 16.47 10.38
N CYS A 375 20.73 15.20 10.75
CA CYS A 375 20.43 14.75 12.10
C CYS A 375 21.32 15.42 13.15
N LYS A 376 22.61 15.62 12.86
CA LYS A 376 23.56 16.29 13.76
C LYS A 376 23.19 17.75 13.98
N GLU A 377 22.80 18.49 12.94
CA GLU A 377 22.39 19.89 13.02
C GLU A 377 21.16 20.08 13.92
N LEU A 378 20.24 19.12 13.91
CA LEU A 378 19.02 19.13 14.73
C LEU A 378 19.16 18.41 16.07
N GLY A 379 20.36 17.94 16.44
CA GLY A 379 20.57 17.21 17.69
C GLY A 379 19.90 15.84 17.75
N ILE A 380 19.56 15.25 16.58
CA ILE A 380 18.89 13.95 16.48
C ILE A 380 19.93 12.83 16.44
N ARG A 381 19.76 11.80 17.25
CA ARG A 381 20.61 10.62 17.24
C ARG A 381 20.16 9.61 16.18
N LEU A 382 20.93 9.44 15.11
CA LEU A 382 20.68 8.41 14.09
C LEU A 382 21.40 7.10 14.46
N SER A 383 20.66 6.00 14.63
CA SER A 383 21.19 4.68 15.02
C SER A 383 22.12 4.06 13.98
N GLY A 384 22.92 3.09 14.41
CA GLY A 384 23.78 2.27 13.57
C GLY A 384 25.26 2.67 13.57
N PRO A 385 26.14 1.87 12.94
CA PRO A 385 27.59 2.04 13.01
C PRO A 385 28.09 3.28 12.29
N SER A 386 29.21 3.83 12.72
CA SER A 386 29.87 4.96 12.05
C SER A 386 30.21 4.65 10.60
N LEU A 387 30.18 5.67 9.73
CA LEU A 387 30.63 5.53 8.34
C LEU A 387 32.17 5.43 8.27
N GLY A 388 32.64 4.53 7.43
CA GLY A 388 34.07 4.33 7.16
C GLY A 388 34.74 3.38 8.14
N ARG A 389 36.09 3.40 8.18
CA ARG A 389 36.87 2.56 9.08
C ARG A 389 36.75 3.09 10.52
N PRO A 390 36.37 2.24 11.49
CA PRO A 390 36.32 2.67 12.91
C PRO A 390 37.65 3.27 13.37
N LYS A 391 37.59 4.39 14.09
CA LYS A 391 38.78 4.96 14.69
C LYS A 391 39.24 4.03 15.83
N LYS A 392 40.58 3.88 16.02
CA LYS A 392 41.18 2.97 17.03
C LYS A 392 40.65 3.20 18.44
N ASP A 393 40.26 4.43 18.77
CA ASP A 393 39.85 4.85 20.13
C ASP A 393 38.32 5.08 20.24
N GLN A 394 37.53 4.69 19.22
CA GLN A 394 36.09 4.86 19.25
C GLN A 394 35.47 3.81 20.18
N LYS A 395 35.08 4.21 21.38
CA LYS A 395 34.24 3.36 22.25
C LYS A 395 32.86 3.25 21.66
N ILE A 396 32.52 2.05 21.15
CA ILE A 396 31.15 1.72 20.70
C ILE A 396 30.37 1.33 21.96
N ASP A 397 29.32 2.04 22.28
CA ASP A 397 28.37 1.61 23.31
C ASP A 397 27.53 0.44 22.80
N LYS A 398 28.06 -0.77 23.07
CA LYS A 398 27.39 -2.01 22.65
C LYS A 398 26.01 -2.18 23.30
N LYS A 399 25.80 -1.61 24.51
CA LYS A 399 24.51 -1.71 25.19
C LYS A 399 23.48 -0.84 24.51
N GLN A 400 23.86 0.37 24.12
CA GLN A 400 22.98 1.26 23.34
C GLN A 400 22.66 0.69 21.96
N GLU A 401 23.66 0.15 21.23
CA GLU A 401 23.47 -0.48 19.92
C GLU A 401 22.55 -1.70 20.01
N TYR A 402 22.67 -2.49 21.08
CA TYR A 402 21.78 -3.63 21.33
C TYR A 402 20.34 -3.17 21.58
N SER A 403 20.14 -2.14 22.42
CA SER A 403 18.82 -1.56 22.70
C SER A 403 18.17 -1.02 21.40
N ASP A 404 18.90 -0.25 20.60
CA ASP A 404 18.42 0.30 19.34
C ASP A 404 17.99 -0.81 18.35
N ASN A 405 18.75 -1.91 18.30
CA ASN A 405 18.41 -3.05 17.47
C ASN A 405 17.14 -3.78 17.96
N CYS A 406 16.96 -3.91 19.27
CA CYS A 406 15.75 -4.48 19.86
C CYS A 406 14.51 -3.62 19.54
N ASP A 407 14.62 -2.30 19.69
CA ASP A 407 13.53 -1.38 19.39
C ASP A 407 13.21 -1.36 17.89
N ARG A 408 14.22 -1.44 17.02
CA ARG A 408 14.04 -1.50 15.57
C ARG A 408 13.24 -2.72 15.10
N VAL A 409 13.25 -3.82 15.85
CA VAL A 409 12.43 -5.01 15.53
C VAL A 409 10.93 -4.67 15.47
N GLU A 410 10.49 -3.57 16.06
CA GLU A 410 9.09 -3.17 16.05
C GLU A 410 8.57 -2.93 14.62
N VAL A 411 9.34 -2.25 13.75
CA VAL A 411 8.94 -2.03 12.35
C VAL A 411 8.90 -3.34 11.57
N GLU A 412 9.83 -4.26 11.84
CA GLU A 412 9.83 -5.59 11.22
C GLU A 412 8.61 -6.42 11.65
N ARG A 413 8.21 -6.32 12.93
CA ARG A 413 6.96 -6.92 13.45
C ARG A 413 5.73 -6.29 12.78
N GLY A 414 5.73 -4.96 12.59
CA GLY A 414 4.70 -4.24 11.84
C GLY A 414 4.54 -4.78 10.42
N PHE A 415 5.63 -4.90 9.66
CA PHE A 415 5.60 -5.50 8.33
C PHE A 415 5.12 -6.95 8.32
N SER A 416 5.60 -7.74 9.28
CA SER A 416 5.18 -9.15 9.41
C SER A 416 3.68 -9.26 9.68
N LEU A 417 3.14 -8.41 10.55
CA LEU A 417 1.71 -8.38 10.87
C LEU A 417 0.88 -7.93 9.66
N ALA A 418 1.26 -6.83 8.99
CA ALA A 418 0.59 -6.33 7.80
C ALA A 418 0.56 -7.39 6.69
N LYS A 419 1.67 -8.10 6.48
CA LYS A 419 1.78 -9.17 5.49
C LYS A 419 0.95 -10.40 5.84
N ARG A 420 0.93 -10.82 7.10
CA ARG A 420 0.23 -12.06 7.50
C ARG A 420 -1.27 -11.87 7.64
N LYS A 421 -1.71 -10.71 8.18
CA LYS A 421 -3.10 -10.51 8.58
C LYS A 421 -3.85 -9.52 7.69
N PHE A 422 -3.20 -8.47 7.18
CA PHE A 422 -3.87 -7.36 6.52
C PHE A 422 -3.62 -7.26 5.01
N GLY A 423 -3.18 -8.35 4.37
CA GLY A 423 -3.13 -8.48 2.91
C GLY A 423 -1.89 -7.91 2.22
N LEU A 424 -0.94 -7.32 2.94
CA LEU A 424 0.27 -6.76 2.34
C LEU A 424 1.21 -7.84 1.72
N ARG A 425 0.94 -9.13 1.97
CA ARG A 425 1.74 -10.24 1.43
C ARG A 425 1.61 -10.39 -0.08
N LEU A 426 0.41 -10.11 -0.64
CA LEU A 426 0.13 -10.26 -2.05
C LEU A 426 -0.98 -9.31 -2.47
N ILE A 427 -0.64 -8.32 -3.30
CA ILE A 427 -1.58 -7.35 -3.84
C ILE A 427 -2.22 -7.94 -5.09
N ARG A 428 -3.53 -8.19 -5.03
CA ARG A 428 -4.31 -8.86 -6.10
C ARG A 428 -4.99 -7.89 -7.07
N THR A 429 -5.07 -6.62 -6.72
CA THR A 429 -5.62 -5.58 -7.58
C THR A 429 -4.74 -5.34 -8.79
N ARG A 430 -5.35 -4.99 -9.93
CA ARG A 430 -4.66 -4.93 -11.22
C ARG A 430 -4.44 -3.52 -11.76
N LEU A 431 -5.02 -2.52 -11.13
CA LEU A 431 -4.83 -1.11 -11.47
C LEU A 431 -3.88 -0.48 -10.45
N GLU A 432 -3.01 0.40 -10.90
CA GLU A 432 -2.02 1.08 -10.06
C GLU A 432 -2.68 1.77 -8.87
N GLU A 433 -3.64 2.65 -9.11
CA GLU A 433 -4.39 3.39 -8.10
C GLU A 433 -5.07 2.49 -7.07
N THR A 434 -5.69 1.38 -7.50
CA THR A 434 -6.35 0.43 -6.58
C THR A 434 -5.33 -0.40 -5.79
N SER A 435 -4.14 -0.63 -6.34
CA SER A 435 -3.07 -1.35 -5.64
C SER A 435 -2.44 -0.50 -4.54
N LEU A 436 -2.20 0.79 -4.81
CA LEU A 436 -1.74 1.75 -3.80
C LEU A 436 -2.78 1.91 -2.67
N CYS A 437 -4.07 2.00 -3.02
CA CYS A 437 -5.16 2.01 -2.05
C CYS A 437 -5.12 0.78 -1.12
N VAL A 438 -4.99 -0.44 -1.65
CA VAL A 438 -4.96 -1.67 -0.85
C VAL A 438 -3.74 -1.71 0.07
N ILE A 439 -2.58 -1.21 -0.37
CA ILE A 439 -1.38 -1.11 0.46
C ILE A 439 -1.62 -0.15 1.64
N ALA A 440 -2.14 1.05 1.36
CA ALA A 440 -2.45 2.04 2.40
C ALA A 440 -3.53 1.52 3.37
N LEU A 441 -4.54 0.87 2.86
CA LEU A 441 -5.61 0.24 3.65
C LEU A 441 -5.07 -0.84 4.60
N SER A 442 -4.06 -1.62 4.18
CA SER A 442 -3.43 -2.63 5.02
C SER A 442 -2.81 -2.03 6.29
N ILE A 443 -2.16 -0.87 6.17
CA ILE A 443 -1.55 -0.16 7.30
C ILE A 443 -2.62 0.49 8.18
N LEU A 444 -3.61 1.16 7.59
CA LEU A 444 -4.74 1.74 8.32
C LEU A 444 -5.48 0.68 9.14
N THR A 445 -5.82 -0.47 8.54
CA THR A 445 -6.54 -1.55 9.22
C THR A 445 -5.68 -2.19 10.33
N MET A 446 -4.37 -2.27 10.13
CA MET A 446 -3.43 -2.72 11.16
C MET A 446 -3.45 -1.77 12.38
N ASN A 447 -3.41 -0.46 12.16
CA ASN A 447 -3.49 0.52 13.24
C ASN A 447 -4.85 0.48 13.95
N LEU A 448 -5.96 0.42 13.22
CA LEU A 448 -7.30 0.25 13.80
C LEU A 448 -7.39 -0.98 14.71
N SER A 449 -6.74 -2.07 14.33
CA SER A 449 -6.70 -3.28 15.17
C SER A 449 -5.89 -3.07 16.44
N LYS A 450 -4.79 -2.29 16.40
CA LYS A 450 -4.00 -1.93 17.58
C LYS A 450 -4.77 -0.99 18.50
N VAL A 451 -5.44 0.01 17.96
CA VAL A 451 -6.32 0.94 18.70
C VAL A 451 -7.40 0.17 19.46
N SER A 452 -8.12 -0.70 18.76
CA SER A 452 -9.18 -1.51 19.37
C SER A 452 -8.64 -2.40 20.51
N LEU A 453 -7.44 -2.96 20.37
CA LEU A 453 -6.79 -3.76 21.41
C LEU A 453 -6.36 -2.91 22.61
N ARG A 454 -5.80 -1.70 22.38
CA ARG A 454 -5.41 -0.79 23.46
C ARG A 454 -6.62 -0.40 24.31
N ILE A 455 -7.71 0.03 23.67
CA ILE A 455 -8.97 0.37 24.36
C ILE A 455 -9.45 -0.83 25.22
N PHE A 456 -9.40 -2.03 24.67
CA PHE A 456 -9.81 -3.25 25.41
C PHE A 456 -8.92 -3.51 26.63
N LEU A 457 -7.61 -3.39 26.49
CA LEU A 457 -6.66 -3.59 27.62
C LEU A 457 -6.82 -2.53 28.70
N THR A 458 -7.02 -1.26 28.33
CA THR A 458 -7.29 -0.18 29.28
C THR A 458 -8.57 -0.43 30.09
N LEU A 459 -9.64 -0.91 29.43
CA LEU A 459 -10.88 -1.29 30.12
C LEU A 459 -10.68 -2.44 31.10
N ILE A 460 -9.91 -3.47 30.75
CA ILE A 460 -9.58 -4.58 31.64
C ILE A 460 -8.80 -4.07 32.87
N GLN A 461 -7.79 -3.21 32.66
CA GLN A 461 -7.04 -2.61 33.77
C GLN A 461 -7.94 -1.79 34.68
N TRP A 462 -8.84 -0.99 34.12
CA TRP A 462 -9.79 -0.20 34.91
C TRP A 462 -10.77 -1.08 35.71
N MET A 463 -11.23 -2.20 35.15
CA MET A 463 -12.09 -3.17 35.86
C MET A 463 -11.34 -3.98 36.93
N SER A 464 -10.03 -4.15 36.80
CA SER A 464 -9.19 -4.89 37.76
C SER A 464 -8.68 -4.05 38.91
N LEU A 465 -8.81 -2.71 38.86
CA LEU A 465 -8.51 -1.85 40.01
C LEU A 465 -9.53 -2.12 41.13
N PRO A 466 -9.07 -2.33 42.38
CA PRO A 466 -9.99 -2.50 43.52
C PRO A 466 -10.81 -1.22 43.65
N ARG A 467 -12.15 -1.36 43.61
CA ARG A 467 -13.05 -0.24 43.91
C ARG A 467 -12.81 0.13 45.37
N ILE A 468 -12.18 1.28 45.60
CA ILE A 468 -12.12 1.90 46.92
C ILE A 468 -13.55 2.37 47.22
N GLU A 469 -14.29 1.58 47.96
CA GLU A 469 -15.56 2.06 48.54
C GLU A 469 -15.25 3.26 49.41
N PRO A 470 -15.94 4.41 49.26
CA PRO A 470 -15.76 5.52 50.19
C PRO A 470 -16.24 5.00 51.56
N LEU A 471 -15.31 5.00 52.54
CA LEU A 471 -15.64 4.81 53.96
C LEU A 471 -16.66 5.88 54.33
N VAL A 472 -17.95 5.48 54.34
CA VAL A 472 -18.99 6.28 54.98
C VAL A 472 -18.73 6.09 56.48
N ASN A 473 -18.14 7.09 57.11
CA ASN A 473 -18.06 7.18 58.56
C ASN A 473 -19.47 7.37 59.14
N PRO A 474 -19.83 6.67 60.22
CA PRO A 474 -21.11 6.76 60.87
C PRO A 474 -21.39 8.09 61.55
#